data_a365abb625928682eb7e404e14322a9c
#
_entry.id   a365abb625928682eb7e404e14322a9c
#
_cell.length_a   1.000
_cell.length_b   1.000
_cell.length_c   1.000
_cell.angle_alpha   90.00
_cell.angle_beta   90.00
_cell.angle_gamma   90.00
#
_symmetry.space_group_name_H-M   'P 1'
#
loop_
_entity.id
_entity.type
_entity.pdbx_description
1 polymer ?
#
loop_
_entity_poly.entity_id
_entity_poly.type
_entity_poly.pdbx_seq_one_letter_code
_entity_poly.pdbx_strand_id
1 'polypeptide(L)'
;MMKWINDELNIKMTDTADYIFRHPEISLKEEKSSRRLAGFLESEGFKVTWGTAGFETAFTAEWSCGGAEEKAERPVIGFLAEYDALPGLEQECVPQQTKAGGAGHGCGHNLLGVACAGAACALKERMEQERIRGTIRVYGCPAEEIVIGKIRMNEEGVFDDLDAAVTWHPFDRNRVSFDIWQAQDIKNYRFYGTAAHASKHPEAGRSALDAAELMNVGVNYLREHVADDVRMHYTYTNTDGPANIVPPYASTNYFIRSNQWERTRDASERVDNCARGAVLMTGTRVEIERVTCNKEMKVNRTMAEVFYGEMQKIPTPDYTAEEVEFAAKITKNGGFAPEAADGVSGISGEEK
;
A
#
# COMPACT_ATOMS: atom_id res chain seq x y z
N MET A 1 -19.78 17.73 15.00
CA MET A 1 -19.36 16.41 15.53
C MET A 1 -20.23 15.34 14.89
N MET A 2 -19.64 14.28 14.37
CA MET A 2 -20.38 13.22 13.72
C MET A 2 -21.30 12.55 14.76
N LYS A 3 -22.60 12.62 14.55
CA LYS A 3 -23.66 12.15 15.46
C LYS A 3 -23.49 10.69 15.93
N TRP A 4 -22.74 9.91 15.17
CA TRP A 4 -22.59 8.45 15.33
C TRP A 4 -21.25 8.03 15.94
N ILE A 5 -20.32 8.96 16.20
CA ILE A 5 -19.09 8.70 16.93
C ILE A 5 -19.25 9.37 18.30
N ASN A 6 -19.49 8.55 19.31
CA ASN A 6 -19.57 9.01 20.70
C ASN A 6 -18.16 9.03 21.33
N ASP A 7 -18.06 9.61 22.53
CA ASP A 7 -16.78 9.74 23.23
C ASP A 7 -16.11 8.39 23.52
N GLU A 8 -16.88 7.34 23.82
CA GLU A 8 -16.36 5.99 24.08
C GLU A 8 -15.71 5.40 22.84
N LEU A 9 -16.40 5.45 21.68
CA LEU A 9 -15.86 4.99 20.41
C LEU A 9 -14.61 5.77 20.02
N ASN A 10 -14.62 7.11 20.22
CA ASN A 10 -13.47 7.95 19.93
C ASN A 10 -12.24 7.58 20.77
N ILE A 11 -12.43 7.33 22.09
CA ILE A 11 -11.35 6.87 22.97
C ILE A 11 -10.79 5.52 22.49
N LYS A 12 -11.65 4.55 22.18
CA LYS A 12 -11.21 3.23 21.67
C LYS A 12 -10.43 3.34 20.36
N MET A 13 -10.87 4.22 19.45
CA MET A 13 -10.17 4.51 18.19
C MET A 13 -8.78 5.10 18.46
N THR A 14 -8.70 6.13 19.30
CA THR A 14 -7.43 6.79 19.65
C THR A 14 -6.45 5.82 20.30
N ASP A 15 -6.91 5.05 21.30
CA ASP A 15 -6.09 4.04 21.98
C ASP A 15 -5.60 2.94 21.03
N THR A 16 -6.40 2.59 20.03
CA THR A 16 -6.04 1.56 19.04
C THR A 16 -5.01 2.11 18.05
N ALA A 17 -5.19 3.34 17.55
CA ALA A 17 -4.25 3.99 16.65
C ALA A 17 -2.88 4.23 17.32
N ASP A 18 -2.89 4.68 18.58
CA ASP A 18 -1.70 4.88 19.39
C ASP A 18 -0.96 3.56 19.67
N TYR A 19 -1.71 2.47 19.94
CA TYR A 19 -1.10 1.17 20.14
C TYR A 19 -0.37 0.70 18.88
N ILE A 20 -1.02 0.78 17.71
CA ILE A 20 -0.44 0.37 16.43
C ILE A 20 0.78 1.26 16.12
N PHE A 21 0.69 2.59 16.30
CA PHE A 21 1.82 3.51 16.11
C PHE A 21 3.04 3.14 16.94
N ARG A 22 2.84 2.74 18.20
CA ARG A 22 3.93 2.37 19.12
C ARG A 22 4.48 0.95 18.93
N HIS A 23 3.80 0.12 18.13
CA HIS A 23 4.20 -1.25 17.82
C HIS A 23 4.25 -1.45 16.30
N PRO A 24 5.04 -0.65 15.57
CA PRO A 24 5.06 -0.71 14.12
C PRO A 24 5.64 -2.05 13.65
N GLU A 25 4.94 -2.69 12.72
CA GLU A 25 5.29 -3.99 12.16
C GLU A 25 5.28 -3.88 10.62
N ILE A 26 6.36 -4.36 10.00
CA ILE A 26 6.48 -4.32 8.54
C ILE A 26 5.53 -5.34 7.87
N SER A 27 5.31 -5.14 6.59
CA SER A 27 4.48 -6.00 5.74
C SER A 27 4.71 -7.50 5.98
N LEU A 28 3.63 -8.28 6.09
CA LEU A 28 3.58 -9.72 6.42
C LEU A 28 4.03 -10.08 7.84
N LYS A 29 4.22 -9.11 8.73
CA LYS A 29 4.62 -9.30 10.13
C LYS A 29 3.72 -8.54 11.13
N GLU A 30 2.54 -8.09 10.67
CA GLU A 30 1.61 -7.21 11.38
C GLU A 30 0.75 -7.96 12.42
N GLU A 31 1.38 -8.82 13.24
CA GLU A 31 0.65 -9.69 14.18
C GLU A 31 -0.07 -8.92 15.29
N LYS A 32 0.61 -7.95 15.90
CA LYS A 32 0.06 -7.14 16.99
C LYS A 32 -0.95 -6.14 16.47
N SER A 33 -0.62 -5.49 15.35
CA SER A 33 -1.44 -4.47 14.70
C SER A 33 -2.77 -5.05 14.25
N SER A 34 -2.74 -6.18 13.53
CA SER A 34 -3.95 -6.88 13.09
C SER A 34 -4.81 -7.36 14.26
N ARG A 35 -4.19 -7.96 15.30
CA ARG A 35 -4.92 -8.42 16.49
C ARG A 35 -5.55 -7.26 17.26
N ARG A 36 -4.85 -6.13 17.38
CA ARG A 36 -5.38 -4.95 18.05
C ARG A 36 -6.61 -4.40 17.33
N LEU A 37 -6.53 -4.28 15.99
CA LEU A 37 -7.62 -3.77 15.17
C LEU A 37 -8.82 -4.74 15.15
N ALA A 38 -8.56 -6.04 14.99
CA ALA A 38 -9.61 -7.06 15.04
C ALA A 38 -10.30 -7.10 16.40
N GLY A 39 -9.54 -7.06 17.51
CA GLY A 39 -10.09 -7.03 18.87
C GLY A 39 -10.93 -5.77 19.15
N PHE A 40 -10.59 -4.63 18.56
CA PHE A 40 -11.44 -3.44 18.60
C PHE A 40 -12.79 -3.72 17.94
N LEU A 41 -12.81 -4.29 16.72
CA LEU A 41 -14.05 -4.63 16.01
C LEU A 41 -14.86 -5.70 16.71
N GLU A 42 -14.21 -6.72 17.31
CA GLU A 42 -14.90 -7.72 18.13
C GLU A 42 -15.60 -7.08 19.34
N SER A 43 -14.95 -6.12 20.00
CA SER A 43 -15.55 -5.39 21.13
C SER A 43 -16.77 -4.55 20.73
N GLU A 44 -16.86 -4.18 19.46
CA GLU A 44 -17.99 -3.48 18.86
C GLU A 44 -19.04 -4.45 18.25
N GLY A 45 -18.88 -5.76 18.44
CA GLY A 45 -19.85 -6.78 18.04
C GLY A 45 -19.74 -7.28 16.61
N PHE A 46 -18.63 -7.03 15.93
CA PHE A 46 -18.33 -7.66 14.64
C PHE A 46 -17.83 -9.08 14.84
N LYS A 47 -18.19 -9.98 13.94
CA LYS A 47 -17.68 -11.35 13.90
C LYS A 47 -16.41 -11.38 13.07
N VAL A 48 -15.27 -11.66 13.68
CA VAL A 48 -13.97 -11.76 13.03
C VAL A 48 -13.68 -13.17 12.52
N THR A 49 -13.19 -13.26 11.28
CA THR A 49 -12.66 -14.48 10.66
C THR A 49 -11.23 -14.20 10.18
N TRP A 50 -10.28 -15.01 10.65
CA TRP A 50 -8.85 -14.89 10.33
C TRP A 50 -8.45 -15.69 9.10
N GLY A 51 -7.27 -15.37 8.55
CA GLY A 51 -6.67 -16.13 7.46
C GLY A 51 -7.23 -15.78 6.08
N THR A 52 -7.81 -14.60 5.91
CA THR A 52 -8.37 -14.14 4.64
C THR A 52 -7.30 -14.18 3.55
N ALA A 53 -7.64 -14.79 2.41
CA ALA A 53 -6.73 -15.01 1.27
C ALA A 53 -5.40 -15.71 1.64
N GLY A 54 -5.39 -16.50 2.72
CA GLY A 54 -4.23 -17.27 3.17
C GLY A 54 -3.15 -16.44 3.92
N PHE A 55 -3.41 -15.18 4.25
CA PHE A 55 -2.52 -14.39 5.10
C PHE A 55 -2.89 -14.57 6.57
N GLU A 56 -1.92 -14.93 7.42
CA GLU A 56 -2.13 -15.11 8.86
C GLU A 56 -2.55 -13.82 9.57
N THR A 57 -2.09 -12.67 9.07
CA THR A 57 -2.38 -11.35 9.62
C THR A 57 -3.61 -10.67 9.00
N ALA A 58 -4.20 -11.24 7.94
CA ALA A 58 -5.45 -10.75 7.36
C ALA A 58 -6.68 -11.29 8.09
N PHE A 59 -7.70 -10.47 8.16
CA PHE A 59 -9.00 -10.85 8.72
C PHE A 59 -10.16 -10.19 7.97
N THR A 60 -11.34 -10.79 8.12
CA THR A 60 -12.62 -10.18 7.73
C THR A 60 -13.49 -10.06 8.97
N ALA A 61 -13.93 -8.86 9.31
CA ALA A 61 -14.89 -8.59 10.37
C ALA A 61 -16.24 -8.24 9.76
N GLU A 62 -17.28 -9.00 10.06
CA GLU A 62 -18.61 -8.86 9.47
C GLU A 62 -19.67 -8.55 10.53
N TRP A 63 -20.57 -7.65 10.20
CA TRP A 63 -21.80 -7.41 10.94
C TRP A 63 -22.96 -7.15 9.96
N SER A 64 -24.16 -7.65 10.31
CA SER A 64 -25.36 -7.50 9.44
C SER A 64 -26.59 -7.08 10.24
N CYS A 65 -27.38 -6.19 9.68
CA CYS A 65 -28.69 -5.79 10.19
C CYS A 65 -29.80 -6.48 9.38
N GLY A 66 -30.69 -7.21 10.07
CA GLY A 66 -31.82 -7.95 9.49
C GLY A 66 -31.56 -9.46 9.37
N GLY A 67 -32.63 -10.29 9.44
CA GLY A 67 -32.56 -11.76 9.53
C GLY A 67 -31.90 -12.46 8.32
N ALA A 68 -31.45 -13.69 8.52
CA ALA A 68 -30.67 -14.46 7.53
C ALA A 68 -31.42 -14.82 6.23
N GLU A 69 -32.75 -14.74 6.22
CA GLU A 69 -33.59 -15.21 5.11
C GLU A 69 -33.68 -14.27 3.90
N GLU A 70 -33.17 -13.01 4.01
CA GLU A 70 -33.28 -11.99 2.96
C GLU A 70 -31.92 -11.50 2.43
N LYS A 71 -30.88 -12.35 2.39
CA LYS A 71 -29.52 -11.96 1.97
C LYS A 71 -29.42 -11.44 0.51
N ALA A 72 -30.35 -11.79 -0.35
CA ALA A 72 -30.23 -11.55 -1.80
C ALA A 72 -30.50 -10.08 -2.25
N GLU A 73 -30.97 -9.20 -1.38
CA GLU A 73 -31.37 -7.82 -1.74
C GLU A 73 -30.76 -6.74 -0.85
N ARG A 74 -29.63 -7.00 -0.22
CA ARG A 74 -29.05 -6.08 0.77
C ARG A 74 -27.69 -5.62 0.37
N PRO A 75 -27.38 -4.30 0.46
CA PRO A 75 -26.07 -3.82 0.14
C PRO A 75 -25.01 -4.37 1.12
N VAL A 76 -23.87 -4.75 0.58
CA VAL A 76 -22.67 -5.15 1.29
C VAL A 76 -21.61 -4.06 1.10
N ILE A 77 -21.30 -3.36 2.18
CA ILE A 77 -20.32 -2.27 2.16
C ILE A 77 -19.03 -2.75 2.81
N GLY A 78 -17.93 -2.68 2.07
CA GLY A 78 -16.59 -3.04 2.54
C GLY A 78 -15.78 -1.82 2.95
N PHE A 79 -15.07 -1.91 4.09
CA PHE A 79 -14.04 -0.98 4.52
C PHE A 79 -12.68 -1.67 4.45
N LEU A 80 -11.72 -1.08 3.73
CA LEU A 80 -10.39 -1.67 3.54
C LEU A 80 -9.42 -1.01 4.52
N ALA A 81 -8.99 -1.75 5.52
CA ALA A 81 -8.20 -1.27 6.65
C ALA A 81 -6.76 -1.79 6.57
N GLU A 82 -5.80 -0.91 6.37
CA GLU A 82 -4.37 -1.18 6.35
C GLU A 82 -3.75 -0.91 7.73
N TYR A 83 -2.63 -1.57 8.04
CA TYR A 83 -1.95 -1.42 9.35
C TYR A 83 -0.46 -1.80 9.32
N ASP A 84 0.13 -2.02 8.15
CA ASP A 84 1.55 -2.27 8.02
C ASP A 84 2.38 -0.98 8.09
N ALA A 85 3.64 -1.11 8.49
CA ALA A 85 4.60 -0.04 8.64
C ALA A 85 5.76 -0.19 7.67
N LEU A 86 6.49 0.90 7.44
CA LEU A 86 7.68 0.96 6.60
C LEU A 86 8.96 0.65 7.39
N PRO A 87 9.91 -0.09 6.80
CA PRO A 87 11.22 -0.30 7.42
C PRO A 87 12.05 1.00 7.43
N GLY A 88 12.89 1.17 8.43
CA GLY A 88 13.83 2.30 8.52
C GLY A 88 13.19 3.64 8.93
N LEU A 89 11.91 3.68 9.25
CA LEU A 89 11.19 4.90 9.61
C LEU A 89 10.77 4.94 11.09
N GLU A 90 11.56 4.32 11.97
CA GLU A 90 11.30 4.38 13.42
C GLU A 90 11.18 5.84 13.87
N GLN A 91 10.04 6.18 14.50
CA GLN A 91 9.69 7.55 14.85
C GLN A 91 9.02 7.62 16.22
N GLU A 92 9.38 8.65 16.98
CA GLU A 92 8.70 9.08 18.18
C GLU A 92 7.74 10.25 17.86
N CYS A 93 6.82 10.58 18.79
CA CYS A 93 5.92 11.74 18.65
C CYS A 93 6.67 13.05 18.87
N VAL A 94 7.68 13.33 18.07
CA VAL A 94 8.49 14.56 18.07
C VAL A 94 8.72 15.02 16.63
N PRO A 95 8.95 16.33 16.42
CA PRO A 95 9.00 16.90 15.07
C PRO A 95 10.29 16.62 14.29
N GLN A 96 11.26 15.93 14.88
CA GLN A 96 12.51 15.54 14.22
C GLN A 96 12.69 14.01 14.25
N GLN A 97 13.39 13.46 13.29
CA GLN A 97 13.79 12.05 13.34
C GLN A 97 14.75 11.81 14.51
N THR A 98 14.41 10.88 15.40
CA THR A 98 15.20 10.55 16.60
C THR A 98 15.94 9.23 16.49
N LYS A 99 15.44 8.32 15.66
CA LYS A 99 15.97 6.97 15.49
C LYS A 99 16.07 6.63 14.01
N ALA A 100 16.92 5.68 13.69
CA ALA A 100 17.06 5.13 12.36
C ALA A 100 17.23 3.61 12.46
N GLY A 101 16.49 2.86 11.65
CA GLY A 101 16.68 1.41 11.48
C GLY A 101 15.50 0.53 11.89
N GLY A 102 14.62 0.97 12.77
CA GLY A 102 13.37 0.26 13.11
C GLY A 102 12.23 0.54 12.11
N ALA A 103 11.11 -0.15 12.29
CA ALA A 103 9.89 0.14 11.53
C ALA A 103 9.18 1.40 12.06
N GLY A 104 8.39 2.08 11.19
CA GLY A 104 7.59 3.23 11.59
C GLY A 104 6.45 3.51 10.62
N HIS A 105 5.39 4.14 11.13
CA HIS A 105 4.19 4.48 10.35
C HIS A 105 4.38 5.78 9.54
N GLY A 106 5.24 5.71 8.50
CA GLY A 106 5.47 6.84 7.58
C GLY A 106 4.27 7.15 6.67
N CYS A 107 3.49 6.14 6.30
CA CYS A 107 2.25 6.30 5.52
C CYS A 107 1.00 6.51 6.38
N GLY A 108 1.09 6.36 7.71
CA GLY A 108 -0.04 6.58 8.61
C GLY A 108 -1.10 5.47 8.59
N HIS A 109 -0.75 4.23 8.26
CA HIS A 109 -1.68 3.09 8.23
C HIS A 109 -2.27 2.78 9.61
N ASN A 110 -1.59 3.16 10.70
CA ASN A 110 -2.16 3.13 12.05
C ASN A 110 -3.42 3.98 12.19
N LEU A 111 -3.52 5.10 11.45
CA LEU A 111 -4.70 5.96 11.40
C LEU A 111 -5.71 5.43 10.37
N LEU A 112 -5.24 4.98 9.20
CA LEU A 112 -6.07 4.49 8.11
C LEU A 112 -6.94 3.32 8.56
N GLY A 113 -6.31 2.27 9.10
CA GLY A 113 -7.04 1.07 9.53
C GLY A 113 -8.05 1.34 10.62
N VAL A 114 -7.68 2.14 11.60
CA VAL A 114 -8.56 2.49 12.72
C VAL A 114 -9.73 3.38 12.30
N ALA A 115 -9.50 4.34 11.41
CA ALA A 115 -10.60 5.18 10.93
C ALA A 115 -11.59 4.40 10.04
N CYS A 116 -11.11 3.45 9.23
CA CYS A 116 -11.99 2.51 8.51
C CYS A 116 -12.83 1.68 9.47
N ALA A 117 -12.24 1.13 10.53
CA ALA A 117 -12.95 0.39 11.56
C ALA A 117 -13.95 1.27 12.33
N GLY A 118 -13.56 2.49 12.72
CA GLY A 118 -14.44 3.44 13.39
C GLY A 118 -15.62 3.88 12.52
N ALA A 119 -15.39 4.10 11.21
CA ALA A 119 -16.46 4.41 10.27
C ALA A 119 -17.45 3.25 10.13
N ALA A 120 -16.97 2.01 10.12
CA ALA A 120 -17.82 0.82 10.13
C ALA A 120 -18.66 0.72 11.40
N CYS A 121 -18.09 1.00 12.58
CA CYS A 121 -18.81 1.05 13.86
C CYS A 121 -19.87 2.15 13.89
N ALA A 122 -19.55 3.34 13.39
CA ALA A 122 -20.51 4.45 13.29
C ALA A 122 -21.65 4.13 12.30
N LEU A 123 -21.35 3.48 11.19
CA LEU A 123 -22.37 3.01 10.24
C LEU A 123 -23.25 1.94 10.87
N LYS A 124 -22.68 1.00 11.63
CA LYS A 124 -23.43 -0.01 12.38
C LYS A 124 -24.43 0.63 13.33
N GLU A 125 -23.98 1.57 14.17
CA GLU A 125 -24.83 2.30 15.11
C GLU A 125 -26.01 2.99 14.40
N ARG A 126 -25.72 3.65 13.28
CA ARG A 126 -26.75 4.28 12.45
C ARG A 126 -27.74 3.26 11.88
N MET A 127 -27.24 2.14 11.36
CA MET A 127 -28.10 1.10 10.77
C MET A 127 -29.02 0.45 11.82
N GLU A 128 -28.53 0.27 13.05
CA GLU A 128 -29.34 -0.24 14.17
C GLU A 128 -30.44 0.74 14.55
N GLN A 129 -30.11 2.02 14.75
CA GLN A 129 -31.07 3.05 15.16
C GLN A 129 -32.13 3.35 14.09
N GLU A 130 -31.72 3.44 12.82
CA GLU A 130 -32.58 3.75 11.69
C GLU A 130 -33.20 2.50 11.05
N ARG A 131 -32.86 1.30 11.53
CA ARG A 131 -33.31 -0.01 11.02
C ARG A 131 -32.99 -0.20 9.54
N ILE A 132 -31.82 0.29 9.11
CA ILE A 132 -31.33 0.13 7.74
C ILE A 132 -30.78 -1.29 7.58
N ARG A 133 -31.29 -2.02 6.58
CA ARG A 133 -30.82 -3.38 6.30
C ARG A 133 -29.56 -3.35 5.45
N GLY A 134 -28.61 -4.23 5.76
CA GLY A 134 -27.38 -4.37 5.00
C GLY A 134 -26.31 -5.13 5.77
N THR A 135 -25.17 -5.32 5.13
CA THR A 135 -23.98 -5.94 5.71
C THR A 135 -22.81 -4.98 5.66
N ILE A 136 -22.08 -4.89 6.75
CA ILE A 136 -20.83 -4.13 6.84
C ILE A 136 -19.72 -5.15 6.99
N ARG A 137 -18.66 -5.00 6.19
CA ARG A 137 -17.42 -5.76 6.34
C ARG A 137 -16.24 -4.83 6.50
N VAL A 138 -15.37 -5.14 7.44
CA VAL A 138 -14.04 -4.52 7.55
C VAL A 138 -13.02 -5.59 7.20
N TYR A 139 -12.24 -5.32 6.19
CA TYR A 139 -11.16 -6.18 5.76
C TYR A 139 -9.85 -5.67 6.33
N GLY A 140 -9.21 -6.46 7.18
CA GLY A 140 -7.84 -6.24 7.59
C GLY A 140 -6.91 -6.62 6.45
N CYS A 141 -6.30 -5.61 5.81
CA CYS A 141 -5.49 -5.73 4.61
C CYS A 141 -4.00 -5.57 4.97
N PRO A 142 -3.24 -6.67 5.12
CA PRO A 142 -1.81 -6.61 5.39
C PRO A 142 -1.01 -6.27 4.14
N ALA A 143 0.27 -5.95 4.30
CA ALA A 143 1.26 -5.89 3.23
C ALA A 143 0.90 -4.93 2.07
N GLU A 144 0.38 -3.74 2.41
CA GLU A 144 0.09 -2.71 1.41
C GLU A 144 1.39 -2.13 0.85
N GLU A 145 2.38 -1.85 1.69
CA GLU A 145 3.65 -1.21 1.33
C GLU A 145 4.52 -2.02 0.33
N ILE A 146 4.24 -3.31 0.21
CA ILE A 146 4.85 -4.17 -0.81
C ILE A 146 3.87 -4.60 -1.92
N VAL A 147 2.67 -3.98 -1.93
CA VAL A 147 1.66 -4.14 -3.00
C VAL A 147 1.22 -5.59 -3.22
N ILE A 148 1.02 -6.35 -2.14
CA ILE A 148 0.65 -7.78 -2.23
C ILE A 148 -0.73 -8.04 -1.61
N GLY A 149 -1.04 -7.47 -0.44
CA GLY A 149 -2.19 -7.87 0.37
C GLY A 149 -3.51 -7.81 -0.36
N LYS A 150 -3.98 -6.61 -0.71
CA LYS A 150 -5.27 -6.43 -1.40
C LYS A 150 -5.31 -7.06 -2.80
N ILE A 151 -4.17 -7.14 -3.48
CA ILE A 151 -4.09 -7.78 -4.80
C ILE A 151 -4.44 -9.27 -4.67
N ARG A 152 -3.79 -9.99 -3.75
CA ARG A 152 -4.08 -11.40 -3.53
C ARG A 152 -5.50 -11.62 -2.98
N MET A 153 -5.98 -10.75 -2.08
CA MET A 153 -7.36 -10.81 -1.61
C MET A 153 -8.36 -10.67 -2.77
N ASN A 154 -8.07 -9.80 -3.73
CA ASN A 154 -8.88 -9.65 -4.94
C ASN A 154 -8.79 -10.87 -5.87
N GLU A 155 -7.61 -11.44 -6.06
CA GLU A 155 -7.40 -12.66 -6.87
C GLU A 155 -8.16 -13.86 -6.29
N GLU A 156 -8.28 -13.94 -4.97
CA GLU A 156 -9.05 -14.98 -4.25
C GLU A 156 -10.56 -14.66 -4.16
N GLY A 157 -11.03 -13.58 -4.82
CA GLY A 157 -12.45 -13.22 -4.89
C GLY A 157 -13.03 -12.64 -3.59
N VAL A 158 -12.19 -12.19 -2.65
CA VAL A 158 -12.63 -11.70 -1.32
C VAL A 158 -13.59 -10.52 -1.42
N PHE A 159 -13.51 -9.73 -2.49
CA PHE A 159 -14.29 -8.52 -2.69
C PHE A 159 -15.44 -8.65 -3.69
N ASP A 160 -15.64 -9.83 -4.30
CA ASP A 160 -16.53 -10.03 -5.45
C ASP A 160 -18.01 -9.78 -5.15
N ASP A 161 -18.43 -9.93 -3.90
CA ASP A 161 -19.81 -9.74 -3.45
C ASP A 161 -20.07 -8.38 -2.79
N LEU A 162 -19.13 -7.43 -2.90
CA LEU A 162 -19.32 -6.07 -2.42
C LEU A 162 -20.09 -5.21 -3.42
N ASP A 163 -21.08 -4.46 -2.94
CA ASP A 163 -21.74 -3.41 -3.71
C ASP A 163 -20.90 -2.13 -3.75
N ALA A 164 -20.15 -1.86 -2.68
CA ALA A 164 -19.18 -0.77 -2.62
C ALA A 164 -18.05 -1.06 -1.64
N ALA A 165 -16.86 -0.56 -1.96
CA ALA A 165 -15.71 -0.57 -1.06
C ALA A 165 -15.24 0.86 -0.77
N VAL A 166 -14.86 1.11 0.47
CA VAL A 166 -14.41 2.42 0.97
C VAL A 166 -13.06 2.27 1.65
N THR A 167 -12.18 3.19 1.33
CA THR A 167 -10.92 3.42 2.06
C THR A 167 -10.57 4.90 2.01
N TRP A 168 -9.56 5.29 2.75
CA TRP A 168 -8.96 6.62 2.69
C TRP A 168 -7.45 6.50 2.90
N HIS A 169 -6.72 7.57 2.70
CA HIS A 169 -5.29 7.59 3.01
C HIS A 169 -4.92 8.91 3.69
N PRO A 170 -4.16 8.89 4.80
CA PRO A 170 -3.60 10.08 5.40
C PRO A 170 -2.77 10.87 4.40
N PHE A 171 -2.95 12.19 4.36
CA PHE A 171 -2.23 13.08 3.47
C PHE A 171 -2.09 14.48 4.08
N ASP A 172 -1.53 15.43 3.33
CA ASP A 172 -1.26 16.79 3.77
C ASP A 172 -2.50 17.70 3.83
N ARG A 173 -3.63 17.24 3.32
CA ARG A 173 -4.87 18.02 3.24
C ARG A 173 -6.11 17.14 3.20
N ASN A 174 -7.26 17.71 3.59
CA ASN A 174 -8.55 17.06 3.45
C ASN A 174 -9.05 17.20 2.01
N ARG A 175 -9.07 16.11 1.25
CA ARG A 175 -9.58 16.10 -0.13
C ARG A 175 -10.27 14.80 -0.47
N VAL A 176 -11.15 14.85 -1.46
CA VAL A 176 -11.60 13.67 -2.20
C VAL A 176 -10.75 13.59 -3.47
N SER A 177 -10.06 12.49 -3.66
CA SER A 177 -9.19 12.29 -4.81
C SER A 177 -9.97 11.80 -6.03
N PHE A 178 -9.73 12.45 -7.15
CA PHE A 178 -10.11 11.99 -8.49
C PHE A 178 -8.86 11.52 -9.27
N ASP A 179 -7.74 11.33 -8.59
CA ASP A 179 -6.47 10.95 -9.19
C ASP A 179 -6.49 9.49 -9.67
N ILE A 180 -5.82 9.25 -10.77
CA ILE A 180 -5.55 7.90 -11.29
C ILE A 180 -4.28 7.38 -10.60
N TRP A 181 -4.40 6.27 -9.87
CA TRP A 181 -3.24 5.55 -9.38
C TRP A 181 -2.71 4.64 -10.48
N GLN A 182 -1.39 4.66 -10.66
CA GLN A 182 -0.75 4.00 -11.79
C GLN A 182 -0.88 2.48 -11.72
N ALA A 183 -1.03 1.87 -12.90
CA ALA A 183 -0.76 0.45 -13.07
C ALA A 183 0.72 0.16 -12.84
N GLN A 184 1.02 -1.00 -12.31
CA GLN A 184 2.40 -1.44 -12.11
C GLN A 184 2.57 -2.95 -12.28
N ASP A 185 3.79 -3.34 -12.70
CA ASP A 185 4.26 -4.71 -12.78
C ASP A 185 5.63 -4.79 -12.08
N ILE A 186 5.72 -5.60 -11.03
CA ILE A 186 6.91 -5.72 -10.20
C ILE A 186 7.51 -7.09 -10.43
N LYS A 187 8.78 -7.13 -10.84
CA LYS A 187 9.47 -8.36 -11.20
C LYS A 187 10.86 -8.46 -10.60
N ASN A 188 11.23 -9.69 -10.25
CA ASN A 188 12.60 -10.06 -9.93
C ASN A 188 13.23 -10.78 -11.13
N TYR A 189 14.45 -10.41 -11.46
CA TYR A 189 15.28 -11.06 -12.46
C TYR A 189 16.49 -11.67 -11.76
N ARG A 190 16.58 -13.00 -11.75
CA ARG A 190 17.70 -13.74 -11.15
C ARG A 190 18.55 -14.32 -12.25
N PHE A 191 19.80 -13.87 -12.32
CA PHE A 191 20.78 -14.32 -13.31
C PHE A 191 21.70 -15.38 -12.71
N TYR A 192 21.99 -16.40 -13.48
CA TYR A 192 22.83 -17.51 -13.10
C TYR A 192 23.91 -17.72 -14.14
N GLY A 193 25.15 -17.67 -13.71
CA GLY A 193 26.35 -17.83 -14.52
C GLY A 193 27.24 -18.99 -14.03
N THR A 194 28.53 -18.88 -14.32
CA THR A 194 29.55 -19.86 -13.93
C THR A 194 30.72 -19.13 -13.30
N ALA A 195 31.09 -19.51 -12.08
CA ALA A 195 32.26 -18.96 -11.40
C ALA A 195 33.56 -19.41 -12.05
N ALA A 196 34.52 -18.48 -12.10
CA ALA A 196 35.89 -18.79 -12.53
C ALA A 196 36.86 -17.81 -11.87
N HIS A 197 38.17 -18.14 -11.83
CA HIS A 197 39.16 -17.21 -11.36
C HIS A 197 39.40 -16.11 -12.41
N ALA A 198 39.04 -14.87 -12.09
CA ALA A 198 38.97 -13.77 -13.02
C ALA A 198 40.27 -13.41 -13.74
N SER A 199 41.42 -13.78 -13.19
CA SER A 199 42.74 -13.51 -13.82
C SER A 199 43.42 -14.75 -14.42
N LYS A 200 43.06 -15.98 -13.98
CA LYS A 200 43.73 -17.20 -14.46
C LYS A 200 42.97 -17.93 -15.58
N HIS A 201 41.64 -18.02 -15.42
CA HIS A 201 40.78 -18.74 -16.35
C HIS A 201 39.44 -18.01 -16.51
N PRO A 202 39.41 -16.69 -16.87
CA PRO A 202 38.17 -15.95 -17.04
C PRO A 202 37.30 -16.51 -18.15
N GLU A 203 37.89 -17.12 -19.17
CA GLU A 203 37.21 -17.76 -20.30
C GLU A 203 36.32 -18.94 -19.90
N ALA A 204 36.58 -19.57 -18.76
CA ALA A 204 35.75 -20.64 -18.19
C ALA A 204 34.53 -20.09 -17.42
N GLY A 205 34.50 -18.80 -17.11
CA GLY A 205 33.44 -18.15 -16.40
C GLY A 205 32.31 -17.64 -17.30
N ARG A 206 31.15 -17.42 -16.69
CA ARG A 206 30.01 -16.68 -17.29
C ARG A 206 29.46 -15.75 -16.20
N SER A 207 29.60 -14.45 -16.41
CA SER A 207 29.23 -13.46 -15.40
C SER A 207 27.74 -13.19 -15.38
N ALA A 208 27.09 -13.54 -14.29
CA ALA A 208 25.69 -13.18 -14.02
C ALA A 208 25.52 -11.67 -13.81
N LEU A 209 26.55 -11.00 -13.25
CA LEU A 209 26.53 -9.56 -13.06
C LEU A 209 26.55 -8.81 -14.39
N ASP A 210 27.40 -9.23 -15.35
CA ASP A 210 27.43 -8.62 -16.69
C ASP A 210 26.09 -8.77 -17.39
N ALA A 211 25.40 -9.91 -17.21
CA ALA A 211 24.05 -10.08 -17.73
C ALA A 211 23.06 -9.08 -17.14
N ALA A 212 23.09 -8.87 -15.83
CA ALA A 212 22.26 -7.90 -15.16
C ALA A 212 22.58 -6.45 -15.61
N GLU A 213 23.85 -6.11 -15.77
CA GLU A 213 24.29 -4.81 -16.28
C GLU A 213 23.83 -4.58 -17.73
N LEU A 214 24.00 -5.56 -18.61
CA LEU A 214 23.56 -5.45 -20.00
C LEU A 214 22.04 -5.35 -20.12
N MET A 215 21.28 -6.05 -19.27
CA MET A 215 19.84 -5.85 -19.17
C MET A 215 19.52 -4.40 -18.81
N ASN A 216 20.16 -3.84 -17.77
CA ASN A 216 19.92 -2.48 -17.31
C ASN A 216 20.27 -1.44 -18.37
N VAL A 217 21.37 -1.67 -19.11
CA VAL A 217 21.74 -0.81 -20.27
C VAL A 217 20.66 -0.92 -21.37
N GLY A 218 20.21 -2.12 -21.71
CA GLY A 218 19.15 -2.33 -22.69
C GLY A 218 17.84 -1.63 -22.30
N VAL A 219 17.45 -1.70 -21.03
CA VAL A 219 16.27 -1.00 -20.51
C VAL A 219 16.46 0.52 -20.57
N ASN A 220 17.65 1.03 -20.33
CA ASN A 220 17.90 2.47 -20.44
C ASN A 220 17.71 2.98 -21.88
N TYR A 221 18.13 2.21 -22.89
CA TYR A 221 17.82 2.54 -24.30
C TYR A 221 16.33 2.37 -24.63
N LEU A 222 15.65 1.42 -24.00
CA LEU A 222 14.21 1.20 -24.19
C LEU A 222 13.39 2.44 -23.77
N ARG A 223 13.89 3.29 -22.84
CA ARG A 223 13.18 4.47 -22.34
C ARG A 223 12.81 5.48 -23.42
N GLU A 224 13.58 5.56 -24.50
CA GLU A 224 13.30 6.42 -25.66
C GLU A 224 12.11 5.92 -26.52
N HIS A 225 11.66 4.69 -26.30
CA HIS A 225 10.72 4.01 -27.18
C HIS A 225 9.48 3.48 -26.45
N VAL A 226 9.14 4.09 -25.32
CA VAL A 226 7.91 3.85 -24.53
C VAL A 226 7.11 5.14 -24.40
N ALA A 227 5.84 5.05 -23.99
CA ALA A 227 5.02 6.24 -23.76
C ALA A 227 5.59 7.10 -22.60
N ASP A 228 5.36 8.42 -22.66
CA ASP A 228 5.94 9.40 -21.74
C ASP A 228 5.62 9.16 -20.26
N ASP A 229 4.49 8.52 -19.97
CA ASP A 229 4.05 8.19 -18.62
C ASP A 229 4.62 6.87 -18.08
N VAL A 230 5.34 6.10 -18.91
CA VAL A 230 6.00 4.86 -18.47
C VAL A 230 7.22 5.20 -17.61
N ARG A 231 7.31 4.54 -16.46
CA ARG A 231 8.48 4.61 -15.56
C ARG A 231 8.99 3.21 -15.29
N MET A 232 10.30 3.05 -15.40
CA MET A 232 10.99 1.79 -15.16
C MET A 232 12.13 2.05 -14.17
N HIS A 233 11.95 1.64 -12.93
CA HIS A 233 12.95 1.77 -11.88
C HIS A 233 13.48 0.40 -11.51
N TYR A 234 14.76 0.33 -11.15
CA TYR A 234 15.36 -0.91 -10.70
C TYR A 234 16.39 -0.69 -9.58
N THR A 235 16.63 -1.76 -8.86
CA THR A 235 17.76 -1.89 -7.94
C THR A 235 18.36 -3.27 -8.06
N TYR A 236 19.67 -3.39 -7.74
CA TYR A 236 20.27 -4.69 -7.52
C TYR A 236 19.81 -5.23 -6.16
N THR A 237 19.37 -6.47 -6.13
CA THR A 237 19.03 -7.19 -4.89
C THR A 237 20.14 -8.13 -4.44
N ASN A 238 21.03 -8.49 -5.36
CA ASN A 238 22.26 -9.21 -5.07
C ASN A 238 23.32 -8.93 -6.13
N THR A 239 24.53 -8.60 -5.68
CA THR A 239 25.74 -8.45 -6.51
C THR A 239 26.97 -8.98 -5.75
N ASP A 240 26.76 -9.77 -4.70
CA ASP A 240 27.82 -10.18 -3.78
C ASP A 240 28.83 -11.11 -4.44
N GLY A 241 30.11 -10.81 -4.16
CA GLY A 241 31.25 -11.61 -4.56
C GLY A 241 32.54 -10.78 -4.60
N PRO A 242 33.70 -11.39 -4.41
CA PRO A 242 34.97 -10.71 -4.56
C PRO A 242 35.30 -10.48 -6.04
N ALA A 243 35.90 -9.34 -6.36
CA ALA A 243 36.20 -8.94 -7.74
C ALA A 243 37.17 -9.87 -8.51
N ASN A 244 37.86 -10.75 -7.82
CA ASN A 244 38.76 -11.75 -8.42
C ASN A 244 38.09 -13.08 -8.79
N ILE A 245 36.77 -13.17 -8.66
CA ILE A 245 35.94 -14.29 -9.09
C ILE A 245 34.86 -13.76 -10.05
N VAL A 246 34.66 -14.45 -11.20
CA VAL A 246 33.55 -14.19 -12.10
C VAL A 246 32.23 -14.47 -11.37
N PRO A 247 31.32 -13.48 -11.22
CA PRO A 247 30.11 -13.64 -10.41
C PRO A 247 29.14 -14.69 -10.98
N PRO A 248 28.85 -15.78 -10.24
CA PRO A 248 27.94 -16.83 -10.72
C PRO A 248 26.48 -16.50 -10.48
N TYR A 249 26.16 -15.48 -9.69
CA TYR A 249 24.79 -15.07 -9.38
C TYR A 249 24.70 -13.55 -9.26
N ALA A 250 23.63 -12.98 -9.79
CA ALA A 250 23.21 -11.61 -9.59
C ALA A 250 21.69 -11.51 -9.68
N SER A 251 21.10 -10.53 -9.05
CA SER A 251 19.68 -10.30 -9.16
C SER A 251 19.30 -8.82 -9.11
N THR A 252 18.21 -8.47 -9.83
CA THR A 252 17.64 -7.13 -9.86
C THR A 252 16.13 -7.20 -9.62
N ASN A 253 15.59 -6.17 -8.97
CA ASN A 253 14.16 -5.96 -8.86
C ASN A 253 13.77 -4.75 -9.71
N TYR A 254 12.67 -4.88 -10.46
CA TYR A 254 12.12 -3.84 -11.32
C TYR A 254 10.70 -3.47 -10.92
N PHE A 255 10.44 -2.15 -10.90
CA PHE A 255 9.11 -1.56 -10.84
C PHE A 255 8.83 -0.87 -12.17
N ILE A 256 7.82 -1.35 -12.91
CA ILE A 256 7.41 -0.82 -14.20
C ILE A 256 6.00 -0.26 -14.04
N ARG A 257 5.80 1.02 -14.36
CA ARG A 257 4.57 1.75 -14.06
C ARG A 257 4.13 2.62 -15.23
N SER A 258 2.82 2.80 -15.37
CA SER A 258 2.21 3.83 -16.24
C SER A 258 0.76 4.11 -15.82
N ASN A 259 0.14 5.11 -16.44
CA ASN A 259 -1.26 5.43 -16.19
C ASN A 259 -2.27 4.44 -16.83
N GLN A 260 -1.79 3.43 -17.57
CA GLN A 260 -2.60 2.42 -18.23
C GLN A 260 -1.92 1.06 -18.21
N TRP A 261 -2.66 0.02 -17.84
CA TRP A 261 -2.13 -1.34 -17.76
C TRP A 261 -1.54 -1.85 -19.10
N GLU A 262 -2.17 -1.53 -20.22
CA GLU A 262 -1.69 -1.94 -21.54
C GLU A 262 -0.27 -1.44 -21.82
N ARG A 263 0.03 -0.18 -21.44
CA ARG A 263 1.37 0.42 -21.57
C ARG A 263 2.37 -0.21 -20.60
N THR A 264 1.93 -0.46 -19.36
CA THR A 264 2.76 -1.14 -18.34
C THR A 264 3.12 -2.55 -18.81
N ARG A 265 2.15 -3.29 -19.34
CA ARG A 265 2.34 -4.65 -19.84
C ARG A 265 3.29 -4.69 -21.05
N ASP A 266 3.11 -3.82 -22.05
CA ASP A 266 4.01 -3.72 -23.21
C ASP A 266 5.44 -3.41 -22.76
N ALA A 267 5.63 -2.41 -21.92
CA ALA A 267 6.95 -2.07 -21.40
C ALA A 267 7.57 -3.23 -20.61
N SER A 268 6.78 -3.92 -19.78
CA SER A 268 7.23 -5.06 -18.98
C SER A 268 7.68 -6.25 -19.84
N GLU A 269 6.95 -6.58 -20.91
CA GLU A 269 7.34 -7.62 -21.87
C GLU A 269 8.66 -7.26 -22.59
N ARG A 270 8.85 -5.98 -22.89
CA ARG A 270 10.09 -5.48 -23.54
C ARG A 270 11.27 -5.46 -22.57
N VAL A 271 11.05 -5.21 -21.28
CA VAL A 271 12.06 -5.37 -20.23
C VAL A 271 12.46 -6.85 -20.09
N ASP A 272 11.51 -7.79 -20.15
CA ASP A 272 11.81 -9.22 -20.20
C ASP A 272 12.69 -9.59 -21.39
N ASN A 273 12.45 -8.96 -22.56
CA ASN A 273 13.27 -9.19 -23.74
C ASN A 273 14.70 -8.63 -23.61
N CYS A 274 14.90 -7.53 -22.88
CA CYS A 274 16.24 -7.05 -22.50
C CYS A 274 16.99 -8.10 -21.67
N ALA A 275 16.32 -8.72 -20.68
CA ALA A 275 16.91 -9.78 -19.88
C ALA A 275 17.27 -11.01 -20.73
N ARG A 276 16.37 -11.44 -21.62
CA ARG A 276 16.63 -12.57 -22.56
C ARG A 276 17.78 -12.27 -23.51
N GLY A 277 17.87 -11.03 -24.03
CA GLY A 277 18.99 -10.58 -24.85
C GLY A 277 20.32 -10.60 -24.10
N ALA A 278 20.33 -10.12 -22.87
CA ALA A 278 21.51 -10.09 -22.02
C ALA A 278 22.09 -11.49 -21.76
N VAL A 279 21.25 -12.48 -21.47
CA VAL A 279 21.74 -13.85 -21.24
C VAL A 279 22.26 -14.54 -22.51
N LEU A 280 21.71 -14.18 -23.68
CA LEU A 280 22.27 -14.63 -24.96
C LEU A 280 23.69 -14.08 -25.20
N MET A 281 23.91 -12.79 -24.87
CA MET A 281 25.23 -12.17 -25.02
C MET A 281 26.28 -12.73 -24.05
N THR A 282 25.87 -13.08 -22.83
CA THR A 282 26.79 -13.50 -21.76
C THR A 282 26.91 -15.01 -21.60
N GLY A 283 26.06 -15.80 -22.28
CA GLY A 283 26.00 -17.26 -22.11
C GLY A 283 25.55 -17.68 -20.71
N THR A 284 24.70 -16.88 -20.08
CA THR A 284 24.12 -17.11 -18.73
C THR A 284 22.65 -17.58 -18.85
N ARG A 285 21.96 -17.70 -17.71
CA ARG A 285 20.53 -18.03 -17.63
C ARG A 285 19.82 -17.00 -16.75
N VAL A 286 18.56 -16.66 -17.06
CA VAL A 286 17.71 -15.82 -16.23
C VAL A 286 16.43 -16.54 -15.82
N GLU A 287 16.03 -16.33 -14.58
CA GLU A 287 14.68 -16.60 -14.07
C GLU A 287 13.97 -15.28 -13.85
N ILE A 288 12.77 -15.16 -14.42
CA ILE A 288 11.92 -13.97 -14.31
C ILE A 288 10.73 -14.36 -13.44
N GLU A 289 10.61 -13.71 -12.31
CA GLU A 289 9.51 -13.90 -11.36
C GLU A 289 8.70 -12.62 -11.26
N ARG A 290 7.40 -12.70 -11.54
CA ARG A 290 6.48 -11.59 -11.19
C ARG A 290 6.19 -11.67 -9.71
N VAL A 291 6.52 -10.60 -8.98
CA VAL A 291 6.22 -10.46 -7.55
C VAL A 291 4.75 -10.12 -7.36
N THR A 292 4.29 -9.09 -8.09
CA THR A 292 2.90 -8.62 -8.07
C THR A 292 2.64 -7.72 -9.27
N CYS A 293 1.37 -7.52 -9.60
CA CYS A 293 0.94 -6.51 -10.58
C CYS A 293 -0.46 -6.01 -10.25
N ASN A 294 -0.74 -4.76 -10.60
CA ASN A 294 -2.09 -4.21 -10.54
C ASN A 294 -2.35 -3.32 -11.75
N LYS A 295 -3.62 -3.23 -12.12
CA LYS A 295 -4.10 -2.25 -13.09
C LYS A 295 -4.20 -0.88 -12.44
N GLU A 296 -4.34 0.15 -13.27
CA GLU A 296 -4.65 1.49 -12.79
C GLU A 296 -5.97 1.53 -12.03
N MET A 297 -6.06 2.38 -11.01
CA MET A 297 -7.30 2.59 -10.30
C MET A 297 -8.26 3.41 -11.16
N LYS A 298 -9.47 2.91 -11.36
CA LYS A 298 -10.55 3.68 -11.99
C LYS A 298 -11.25 4.53 -10.94
N VAL A 299 -11.32 5.82 -11.20
CA VAL A 299 -12.06 6.75 -10.35
C VAL A 299 -13.56 6.42 -10.42
N ASN A 300 -14.18 6.18 -9.28
CA ASN A 300 -15.63 6.13 -9.17
C ASN A 300 -16.15 7.54 -8.89
N ARG A 301 -16.44 8.29 -9.97
CA ARG A 301 -16.89 9.68 -9.87
C ARG A 301 -18.13 9.84 -8.99
N THR A 302 -19.13 8.98 -9.13
CA THR A 302 -20.36 9.05 -8.33
C THR A 302 -20.08 8.93 -6.83
N MET A 303 -19.25 7.96 -6.43
CA MET A 303 -18.86 7.83 -5.02
C MET A 303 -18.05 9.03 -4.55
N ALA A 304 -17.09 9.49 -5.35
CA ALA A 304 -16.27 10.64 -5.02
C ALA A 304 -17.11 11.92 -4.81
N GLU A 305 -18.10 12.18 -5.67
CA GLU A 305 -19.04 13.30 -5.54
C GLU A 305 -19.90 13.20 -4.27
N VAL A 306 -20.37 11.99 -3.92
CA VAL A 306 -21.11 11.75 -2.67
C VAL A 306 -20.20 12.02 -1.46
N PHE A 307 -18.98 11.48 -1.46
CA PHE A 307 -18.02 11.72 -0.38
C PHE A 307 -17.69 13.21 -0.23
N TYR A 308 -17.44 13.90 -1.33
CA TYR A 308 -17.16 15.33 -1.32
C TYR A 308 -18.32 16.13 -0.69
N GLY A 309 -19.56 15.84 -1.12
CA GLY A 309 -20.76 16.48 -0.58
C GLY A 309 -20.99 16.21 0.92
N GLU A 310 -20.64 15.03 1.40
CA GLU A 310 -20.73 14.71 2.84
C GLU A 310 -19.58 15.34 3.65
N MET A 311 -18.36 15.32 3.13
CA MET A 311 -17.21 15.93 3.79
C MET A 311 -17.40 17.45 3.98
N GLN A 312 -17.98 18.15 3.01
CA GLN A 312 -18.28 19.59 3.12
C GLN A 312 -19.24 19.96 4.28
N LYS A 313 -20.02 18.99 4.77
CA LYS A 313 -20.94 19.20 5.91
C LYS A 313 -20.24 19.03 7.28
N ILE A 314 -19.00 18.53 7.27
CA ILE A 314 -18.24 18.25 8.49
C ILE A 314 -17.27 19.43 8.71
N PRO A 315 -17.33 20.11 9.87
CA PRO A 315 -16.38 21.16 10.16
C PRO A 315 -14.96 20.60 10.28
N THR A 316 -13.99 21.36 9.83
CA THR A 316 -12.57 21.04 10.07
C THR A 316 -12.31 21.09 11.58
N PRO A 317 -11.51 20.15 12.14
CA PRO A 317 -11.13 20.22 13.55
C PRO A 317 -10.45 21.54 13.89
N ASP A 318 -10.77 22.10 15.06
CA ASP A 318 -10.05 23.25 15.60
C ASP A 318 -8.72 22.77 16.18
N TYR A 319 -7.62 23.15 15.55
CA TYR A 319 -6.28 22.84 16.03
C TYR A 319 -5.82 23.87 17.04
N THR A 320 -5.17 23.41 18.11
CA THR A 320 -4.51 24.28 19.09
C THR A 320 -3.27 24.95 18.50
N ALA A 321 -2.83 26.05 19.12
CA ALA A 321 -1.59 26.70 18.69
C ALA A 321 -0.36 25.77 18.78
N GLU A 322 -0.34 24.87 19.75
CA GLU A 322 0.72 23.89 19.95
C GLU A 322 0.74 22.83 18.82
N GLU A 323 -0.43 22.35 18.38
CA GLU A 323 -0.55 21.41 17.26
C GLU A 323 -0.12 22.06 15.95
N VAL A 324 -0.51 23.31 15.70
CA VAL A 324 -0.08 24.08 14.52
C VAL A 324 1.44 24.29 14.52
N GLU A 325 2.03 24.65 15.69
CA GLU A 325 3.48 24.79 15.83
C GLU A 325 4.22 23.46 15.61
N PHE A 326 3.65 22.35 16.12
CA PHE A 326 4.20 21.00 15.92
C PHE A 326 4.19 20.61 14.43
N ALA A 327 3.09 20.83 13.72
CA ALA A 327 2.97 20.58 12.29
C ALA A 327 3.97 21.41 11.48
N ALA A 328 4.13 22.70 11.81
CA ALA A 328 5.11 23.57 11.15
C ALA A 328 6.56 23.10 11.37
N LYS A 329 6.89 22.57 12.55
CA LYS A 329 8.22 21.99 12.83
C LYS A 329 8.46 20.72 12.02
N ILE A 330 7.47 19.84 11.89
CA ILE A 330 7.56 18.62 11.05
C ILE A 330 7.79 19.03 9.58
N THR A 331 6.98 19.93 9.04
CA THR A 331 7.10 20.43 7.67
C THR A 331 8.50 20.98 7.39
N LYS A 332 9.01 21.82 8.30
CA LYS A 332 10.35 22.40 8.18
C LYS A 332 11.46 21.33 8.22
N ASN A 333 11.37 20.39 9.15
CA ASN A 333 12.38 19.35 9.34
C ASN A 333 12.34 18.30 8.20
N GLY A 334 11.17 18.06 7.61
CA GLY A 334 10.98 17.22 6.42
C GLY A 334 11.42 17.86 5.11
N GLY A 335 11.81 19.14 5.11
CA GLY A 335 12.24 19.87 3.90
C GLY A 335 11.08 20.26 2.96
N PHE A 336 9.86 20.26 3.47
CA PHE A 336 8.69 20.69 2.69
C PHE A 336 8.49 22.20 2.73
N ALA A 337 7.82 22.74 1.71
CA ALA A 337 7.49 24.17 1.68
C ALA A 337 6.50 24.54 2.80
N PRO A 338 6.60 25.76 3.38
CA PRO A 338 5.72 26.20 4.46
C PRO A 338 4.22 26.14 4.11
N GLU A 339 3.87 26.29 2.84
CA GLU A 339 2.50 26.23 2.34
C GLU A 339 1.83 24.88 2.55
N ALA A 340 2.60 23.80 2.76
CA ALA A 340 2.06 22.50 3.14
C ALA A 340 1.42 22.50 4.55
N ALA A 341 1.78 23.44 5.41
CA ALA A 341 1.18 23.58 6.75
C ALA A 341 -0.18 24.32 6.73
N ASP A 342 -0.45 25.10 5.69
CA ASP A 342 -1.73 25.81 5.52
C ASP A 342 -2.86 24.90 4.96
N GLY A 343 -2.54 23.67 4.57
CA GLY A 343 -3.47 22.69 3.98
C GLY A 343 -4.50 22.11 4.94
N VAL A 344 -4.52 22.57 6.19
CA VAL A 344 -5.47 22.13 7.21
C VAL A 344 -6.84 22.81 7.08
N SER A 345 -6.95 23.85 6.26
CA SER A 345 -8.17 24.62 6.08
C SER A 345 -8.91 24.26 4.80
N GLY A 346 -9.99 23.49 4.93
CA GLY A 346 -10.95 23.26 3.87
C GLY A 346 -10.89 21.85 3.27
N ILE A 347 -11.91 21.54 2.46
CA ILE A 347 -12.04 20.29 1.73
C ILE A 347 -11.99 20.63 0.24
N SER A 348 -11.09 20.02 -0.50
CA SER A 348 -10.99 20.19 -1.95
C SER A 348 -11.38 18.93 -2.70
N GLY A 349 -12.00 19.09 -3.86
CA GLY A 349 -12.12 18.05 -4.87
C GLY A 349 -11.24 18.44 -6.05
N GLU A 350 -10.15 17.73 -6.29
CA GLU A 350 -9.25 18.02 -7.41
C GLU A 350 -9.36 16.92 -8.47
N GLU A 351 -9.62 17.33 -9.71
CA GLU A 351 -9.41 16.51 -10.91
C GLU A 351 -8.03 16.85 -11.48
N LYS A 352 -7.20 15.85 -11.71
CA LYS A 352 -5.98 15.98 -12.51
C LYS A 352 -6.11 15.25 -13.82
#